data_220f1981ca2cc7980f96c71fe5532142
#
_entry.id   220f1981ca2cc7980f96c71fe5532142
#
_cell.length_a   1.000
_cell.length_b   1.000
_cell.length_c   1.000
_cell.angle_alpha   90.00
_cell.angle_beta   90.00
_cell.angle_gamma   90.00
#
_symmetry.space_group_name_H-M   'P 1'
#
loop_
_entity.id
_entity.type
_entity.pdbx_description
1 polymer ?
#
loop_
_entity_poly.entity_id
_entity_poly.type
_entity_poly.pdbx_seq_one_letter_code
_entity_poly.pdbx_strand_id
1 'polypeptide(L)'
;MKFKNKFAHKSNYGSARPLSNIKYIVIHFTGNKGDTALNNCKYFQSANRHASAHCFVDGSGTVYKSVSLKRVAWSVGGFYSRKNGAGSFYKKCTNANSLSIEMCNSAGKVPENVYKD
;
A
#
# COMPACT_ATOMS: atom_id res chain seq x y z
N MET A 1 -17.63 -7.09 3.29
CA MET A 1 -16.20 -6.91 2.96
C MET A 1 -15.46 -8.20 3.25
N LYS A 2 -14.67 -8.66 2.32
CA LYS A 2 -13.87 -9.87 2.48
C LYS A 2 -12.40 -9.50 2.62
N PHE A 3 -11.65 -10.28 3.40
CA PHE A 3 -10.21 -10.14 3.56
C PHE A 3 -9.53 -11.41 3.11
N LYS A 4 -8.51 -11.28 2.28
CA LYS A 4 -7.69 -12.41 1.83
C LYS A 4 -6.22 -12.07 1.95
N ASN A 5 -5.41 -13.05 2.31
CA ASN A 5 -3.96 -12.89 2.40
C ASN A 5 -3.32 -13.34 1.09
N LYS A 6 -2.50 -12.45 0.52
CA LYS A 6 -1.67 -12.72 -0.66
C LYS A 6 -0.31 -12.10 -0.41
N PHE A 7 0.48 -12.72 0.46
CA PHE A 7 1.70 -12.11 0.97
C PHE A 7 2.78 -11.98 -0.10
N ALA A 8 3.42 -10.83 -0.08
CA ALA A 8 4.53 -10.48 -0.94
C ALA A 8 5.76 -11.34 -0.63
N HIS A 9 6.67 -11.41 -1.60
CA HIS A 9 7.98 -12.05 -1.39
C HIS A 9 8.74 -11.27 -0.31
N LYS A 10 9.47 -12.00 0.53
CA LYS A 10 10.19 -11.42 1.68
C LYS A 10 11.19 -10.33 1.30
N SER A 11 11.69 -10.33 0.07
CA SER A 11 12.60 -9.29 -0.42
C SER A 11 11.94 -7.93 -0.65
N ASN A 12 10.61 -7.86 -0.54
CA ASN A 12 9.84 -6.65 -0.85
C ASN A 12 9.32 -5.91 0.37
N TYR A 13 9.57 -6.42 1.57
CA TYR A 13 9.16 -5.74 2.80
C TYR A 13 10.24 -5.82 3.88
N GLY A 14 10.08 -5.02 4.91
CA GLY A 14 11.09 -4.83 5.93
C GLY A 14 10.87 -5.60 7.22
N SER A 15 11.44 -5.07 8.29
CA SER A 15 11.54 -5.71 9.59
C SER A 15 10.18 -5.85 10.29
N ALA A 16 10.15 -6.71 11.31
CA ALA A 16 9.02 -6.85 12.22
C ALA A 16 8.85 -5.59 13.07
N ARG A 17 7.60 -5.31 13.43
CA ARG A 17 7.26 -4.20 14.33
C ARG A 17 6.02 -4.54 15.14
N PRO A 18 5.86 -3.97 16.37
CA PRO A 18 4.60 -4.07 17.07
C PRO A 18 3.55 -3.18 16.42
N LEU A 19 2.28 -3.55 16.54
CA LEU A 19 1.17 -2.75 16.00
C LEU A 19 1.13 -1.34 16.59
N SER A 20 1.60 -1.18 17.82
CA SER A 20 1.65 0.14 18.49
C SER A 20 2.55 1.16 17.77
N ASN A 21 3.44 0.72 16.89
CA ASN A 21 4.26 1.63 16.10
C ASN A 21 3.47 2.32 14.97
N ILE A 22 2.30 1.82 14.62
CA ILE A 22 1.49 2.40 13.55
C ILE A 22 0.83 3.67 14.07
N LYS A 23 1.22 4.81 13.52
CA LYS A 23 0.72 6.14 13.87
C LYS A 23 -0.03 6.81 12.73
N TYR A 24 0.17 6.35 11.50
CA TYR A 24 -0.39 6.95 10.30
C TYR A 24 -1.01 5.89 9.40
N ILE A 25 -2.07 6.26 8.71
CA ILE A 25 -2.62 5.49 7.60
C ILE A 25 -2.33 6.28 6.34
N VAL A 26 -1.68 5.63 5.37
CA VAL A 26 -1.31 6.25 4.10
C VAL A 26 -2.16 5.61 3.01
N ILE A 27 -2.88 6.43 2.30
CA ILE A 27 -3.70 5.98 1.16
C ILE A 27 -3.03 6.46 -0.10
N HIS A 28 -2.63 5.50 -0.94
CA HIS A 28 -2.10 5.74 -2.26
C HIS A 28 -3.09 5.25 -3.31
N PHE A 29 -2.88 5.65 -4.53
CA PHE A 29 -3.57 5.05 -5.67
C PHE A 29 -2.52 4.64 -6.70
N THR A 30 -2.78 3.50 -7.35
CA THR A 30 -1.80 2.92 -8.28
C THR A 30 -1.64 3.74 -9.55
N GLY A 31 -2.67 4.50 -9.93
CA GLY A 31 -2.64 5.31 -11.15
C GLY A 31 -2.73 4.48 -12.43
N ASN A 32 -3.03 3.19 -12.33
CA ASN A 32 -3.10 2.27 -13.46
C ASN A 32 -4.54 1.96 -13.83
N LYS A 33 -4.89 2.18 -15.08
CA LYS A 33 -6.23 1.85 -15.57
C LYS A 33 -6.39 0.34 -15.66
N GLY A 34 -7.47 -0.18 -15.06
CA GLY A 34 -7.85 -1.59 -15.20
C GLY A 34 -7.03 -2.57 -14.36
N ASP A 35 -6.12 -2.11 -13.52
CA ASP A 35 -5.43 -3.03 -12.62
C ASP A 35 -6.36 -3.49 -11.50
N THR A 36 -6.04 -4.65 -10.92
CA THR A 36 -6.81 -5.22 -9.81
C THR A 36 -5.93 -5.35 -8.58
N ALA A 37 -6.57 -5.43 -7.41
CA ALA A 37 -5.86 -5.68 -6.17
C ALA A 37 -5.08 -7.00 -6.23
N LEU A 38 -5.71 -8.05 -6.76
CA LEU A 38 -5.05 -9.36 -6.90
C LEU A 38 -3.83 -9.30 -7.80
N ASN A 39 -3.91 -8.61 -8.93
CA ASN A 39 -2.77 -8.47 -9.86
C ASN A 39 -1.60 -7.73 -9.20
N ASN A 40 -1.88 -6.70 -8.42
CA ASN A 40 -0.84 -5.99 -7.67
C ASN A 40 -0.19 -6.91 -6.63
N CYS A 41 -0.98 -7.70 -5.91
CA CYS A 41 -0.41 -8.67 -4.97
C CYS A 41 0.50 -9.68 -5.67
N LYS A 42 0.07 -10.21 -6.81
CA LYS A 42 0.89 -11.15 -7.60
C LYS A 42 2.20 -10.53 -8.06
N TYR A 43 2.17 -9.25 -8.45
CA TYR A 43 3.39 -8.54 -8.83
C TYR A 43 4.40 -8.53 -7.69
N PHE A 44 3.96 -8.24 -6.46
CA PHE A 44 4.85 -8.18 -5.31
C PHE A 44 5.19 -9.56 -4.72
N GLN A 45 4.59 -10.63 -5.21
CA GLN A 45 5.03 -12.00 -4.90
C GLN A 45 6.32 -12.38 -5.63
N SER A 46 6.70 -11.62 -6.67
CA SER A 46 7.98 -11.78 -7.33
C SER A 46 9.08 -11.10 -6.54
N ALA A 47 10.28 -11.72 -6.51
CA ALA A 47 11.40 -11.20 -5.74
C ALA A 47 11.93 -9.86 -6.29
N ASN A 48 12.56 -9.09 -5.40
CA ASN A 48 13.37 -7.91 -5.73
C ASN A 48 12.60 -6.78 -6.43
N ARG A 49 11.35 -6.56 -6.03
CA ARG A 49 10.58 -5.38 -6.46
C ARG A 49 10.93 -4.14 -5.64
N HIS A 50 11.48 -4.33 -4.43
CA HIS A 50 11.94 -3.26 -3.53
C HIS A 50 10.86 -2.26 -3.18
N ALA A 51 9.62 -2.70 -3.15
CA ALA A 51 8.46 -1.91 -2.79
C ALA A 51 7.35 -2.84 -2.31
N SER A 52 6.44 -2.32 -1.51
CA SER A 52 5.27 -3.08 -1.06
C SER A 52 4.24 -2.14 -0.42
N ALA A 53 3.04 -2.67 -0.22
CA ALA A 53 1.99 -2.03 0.55
C ALA A 53 1.33 -3.08 1.44
N HIS A 54 0.73 -2.66 2.54
CA HIS A 54 0.06 -3.61 3.43
C HIS A 54 -1.20 -4.18 2.77
N CYS A 55 -2.02 -3.33 2.18
CA CYS A 55 -3.29 -3.74 1.59
C CYS A 55 -3.47 -3.17 0.19
N PHE A 56 -4.15 -3.95 -0.66
CA PHE A 56 -4.62 -3.51 -1.97
C PHE A 56 -6.13 -3.67 -2.01
N VAL A 57 -6.82 -2.64 -2.51
CA VAL A 57 -8.26 -2.63 -2.66
C VAL A 57 -8.65 -2.22 -4.08
N ASP A 58 -9.76 -2.75 -4.55
CA ASP A 58 -10.38 -2.36 -5.81
C ASP A 58 -11.90 -2.44 -5.64
N GLY A 59 -12.66 -2.39 -6.71
CA GLY A 59 -14.12 -2.44 -6.64
C GLY A 59 -14.73 -3.82 -6.40
N SER A 60 -13.91 -4.84 -6.14
CA SER A 60 -14.40 -6.22 -5.98
C SER A 60 -15.03 -6.51 -4.62
N GLY A 61 -14.84 -5.62 -3.63
CA GLY A 61 -15.28 -5.85 -2.25
C GLY A 61 -14.35 -6.73 -1.44
N THR A 62 -13.18 -7.09 -1.98
CA THR A 62 -12.16 -7.86 -1.27
C THR A 62 -10.96 -6.97 -0.97
N VAL A 63 -10.51 -6.99 0.27
CA VAL A 63 -9.25 -6.38 0.68
C VAL A 63 -8.17 -7.45 0.68
N TYR A 64 -7.14 -7.27 -0.11
CA TYR A 64 -6.01 -8.20 -0.15
C TYR A 64 -4.89 -7.68 0.73
N LYS A 65 -4.50 -8.47 1.74
CA LYS A 65 -3.36 -8.18 2.59
C LYS A 65 -2.10 -8.76 1.93
N SER A 66 -1.20 -7.88 1.53
CA SER A 66 0.04 -8.24 0.86
C SER A 66 1.23 -8.26 1.82
N VAL A 67 1.18 -7.49 2.88
CA VAL A 67 2.20 -7.47 3.94
C VAL A 67 1.48 -7.48 5.28
N SER A 68 1.97 -8.29 6.21
CA SER A 68 1.46 -8.28 7.59
C SER A 68 1.59 -6.89 8.21
N LEU A 69 0.59 -6.46 8.96
CA LEU A 69 0.64 -5.17 9.68
C LEU A 69 1.78 -5.13 10.70
N LYS A 70 2.26 -6.30 11.13
CA LYS A 70 3.41 -6.45 12.03
C LYS A 70 4.75 -6.42 11.31
N ARG A 71 4.75 -6.09 10.03
CA ARG A 71 5.95 -5.88 9.21
C ARG A 71 5.91 -4.50 8.59
N VAL A 72 7.07 -3.97 8.31
CA VAL A 72 7.22 -2.68 7.62
C VAL A 72 7.00 -2.90 6.12
N ALA A 73 6.03 -2.21 5.52
CA ALA A 73 5.91 -2.17 4.07
C ALA A 73 6.68 -0.98 3.52
N TRP A 74 7.17 -1.09 2.30
CA TRP A 74 7.98 -0.05 1.66
C TRP A 74 7.14 0.72 0.64
N SER A 75 6.35 1.67 1.13
CA SER A 75 5.41 2.43 0.30
C SER A 75 5.54 3.94 0.44
N VAL A 76 6.20 4.44 1.48
CA VAL A 76 6.43 5.87 1.67
C VAL A 76 7.92 6.16 1.75
N GLY A 77 8.29 7.39 1.40
CA GLY A 77 9.68 7.80 1.39
C GLY A 77 9.96 8.77 0.25
N GLY A 78 11.19 8.76 -0.24
CA GLY A 78 11.59 9.64 -1.30
C GLY A 78 11.97 11.02 -0.77
N PHE A 79 11.84 12.01 -1.63
CA PHE A 79 12.26 13.37 -1.33
C PHE A 79 11.08 14.28 -1.10
N TYR A 80 11.23 15.23 -0.20
CA TYR A 80 10.30 16.35 -0.12
C TYR A 80 10.29 17.10 -1.43
N SER A 81 9.10 17.28 -2.00
CA SER A 81 8.92 18.05 -3.21
C SER A 81 7.49 18.54 -3.28
N ARG A 82 7.32 19.81 -3.66
CA ARG A 82 5.98 20.36 -3.88
C ARG A 82 5.24 19.60 -4.99
N LYS A 83 5.97 19.01 -5.93
CA LYS A 83 5.39 18.26 -7.05
C LYS A 83 4.79 16.94 -6.61
N ASN A 84 5.37 16.29 -5.60
CA ASN A 84 4.86 15.00 -5.11
C ASN A 84 4.02 15.13 -3.84
N GLY A 85 3.76 16.33 -3.38
CA GLY A 85 2.80 16.57 -2.32
C GLY A 85 3.19 16.07 -0.94
N ALA A 86 4.48 15.85 -0.67
CA ALA A 86 4.92 15.31 0.61
C ALA A 86 4.54 16.18 1.81
N GLY A 87 4.58 17.49 1.63
CA GLY A 87 4.05 18.44 2.60
C GLY A 87 4.61 18.31 4.01
N SER A 88 3.77 18.62 4.99
CA SER A 88 4.14 18.70 6.40
C SER A 88 4.42 17.32 7.04
N PHE A 89 4.00 16.24 6.41
CA PHE A 89 4.22 14.89 6.93
C PHE A 89 5.52 14.25 6.46
N TYR A 90 6.28 14.93 5.60
CA TYR A 90 7.59 14.45 5.15
C TYR A 90 8.50 14.21 6.36
N LYS A 91 9.12 13.04 6.42
CA LYS A 91 9.96 12.56 7.53
C LYS A 91 9.20 12.29 8.84
N LYS A 92 7.95 12.68 8.96
CA LYS A 92 7.10 12.32 10.12
C LYS A 92 6.40 11.00 9.89
N CYS A 93 5.72 10.85 8.74
CA CYS A 93 5.14 9.59 8.32
C CYS A 93 6.20 8.80 7.55
N THR A 94 6.54 7.63 8.05
CA THR A 94 7.60 6.77 7.50
C THR A 94 7.05 5.35 7.26
N ASN A 95 7.81 4.54 6.56
CA ASN A 95 7.46 3.12 6.41
C ASN A 95 7.32 2.44 7.77
N ALA A 96 8.17 2.78 8.72
CA ALA A 96 8.19 2.13 10.04
C ALA A 96 6.95 2.44 10.88
N ASN A 97 6.29 3.57 10.68
CA ASN A 97 5.18 4.02 11.52
C ASN A 97 3.85 4.18 10.77
N SER A 98 3.73 3.61 9.59
CA SER A 98 2.51 3.74 8.79
C SER A 98 1.95 2.40 8.35
N LEU A 99 0.65 2.41 8.08
CA LEU A 99 -0.07 1.36 7.39
C LEU A 99 -0.46 1.90 6.03
N SER A 100 -0.13 1.19 4.97
CA SER A 100 -0.36 1.65 3.61
C SER A 100 -1.45 0.86 2.90
N ILE A 101 -2.32 1.58 2.23
CA ILE A 101 -3.42 1.04 1.45
C ILE A 101 -3.31 1.59 0.03
N GLU A 102 -3.29 0.71 -0.95
CA GLU A 102 -3.27 1.08 -2.37
C GLU A 102 -4.64 0.85 -2.99
N MET A 103 -5.20 1.90 -3.58
CA MET A 103 -6.42 1.82 -4.36
C MET A 103 -6.09 1.56 -5.82
N CYS A 104 -6.68 0.51 -6.38
CA CYS A 104 -6.41 0.04 -7.73
C CYS A 104 -7.46 0.55 -8.73
N ASN A 105 -7.16 0.42 -10.03
CA ASN A 105 -8.00 0.90 -11.13
C ASN A 105 -8.27 2.41 -11.02
N SER A 106 -7.21 3.18 -10.80
CA SER A 106 -7.31 4.57 -10.38
C SER A 106 -6.66 5.55 -11.36
N ALA A 107 -6.64 5.23 -12.66
CA ALA A 107 -6.05 6.11 -13.68
C ALA A 107 -6.80 7.45 -13.74
N GLY A 108 -6.13 8.54 -13.32
CA GLY A 108 -6.67 9.90 -13.31
C GLY A 108 -7.63 10.21 -12.16
N LYS A 109 -8.42 9.27 -11.70
CA LYS A 109 -9.27 9.39 -10.52
C LYS A 109 -9.58 8.00 -9.96
N VAL A 110 -9.90 7.94 -8.68
CA VAL A 110 -10.29 6.69 -8.03
C VAL A 110 -11.80 6.48 -8.25
N PRO A 111 -12.22 5.33 -8.81
CA PRO A 111 -13.64 5.02 -8.91
C PRO A 111 -14.32 4.99 -7.54
N GLU A 112 -15.56 5.47 -7.50
CA GLU A 112 -16.29 5.60 -6.24
C GLU A 112 -16.43 4.29 -5.47
N ASN A 113 -16.64 3.18 -6.16
CA ASN A 113 -16.79 1.87 -5.55
C ASN A 113 -15.50 1.34 -4.87
N VAL A 114 -14.36 1.93 -5.14
CA VAL A 114 -13.10 1.52 -4.51
C VAL A 114 -13.01 2.06 -3.08
N TYR A 115 -13.40 3.31 -2.86
CA TYR A 115 -13.27 3.91 -1.53
C TYR A 115 -14.53 3.79 -0.67
N LYS A 116 -15.64 3.34 -1.21
CA LYS A 116 -16.85 3.05 -0.42
C LYS A 116 -16.77 1.75 0.36
N ASP A 117 -15.97 0.84 -0.10
CA ASP A 117 -15.77 -0.44 0.58
C ASP A 117 -14.78 -0.29 1.74
#